data_a0f28573c5233e509b8cdd4ffafc8ab0
#
_entry.id   a0f28573c5233e509b8cdd4ffafc8ab0
#
_cell.length_a   1.000
_cell.length_b   1.000
_cell.length_c   1.000
_cell.angle_alpha   90.00
_cell.angle_beta   90.00
_cell.angle_gamma   90.00
#
_symmetry.space_group_name_H-M   'P 1'
#
loop_
_entity.id
_entity.type
_entity.pdbx_description
1 polymer ?
#
loop_
_entity_poly.entity_id
_entity_poly.type
_entity_poly.pdbx_seq_one_letter_code
_entity_poly.pdbx_strand_id
1 'polypeptide(L)'
;MARRVKAAGESAAAKTTGAAKPRASRSTTPTADSLAALSQERLIALILEEVGQSAAFKKRVTAALAALQGPDKVAAMIDRRLSALEKARGYIDWQKRRAFAADLDATLATILSDLKPLDAGMALDRLLRFLQGADATLERVDDSSGQVHAVYEAAAEAAGGLAASLSADAALGFAARAVEGLDRDGFGLVGALLVDLLPKLPKAALEPLDARLVEALAALPAPTRKTTGAAAFAGAGQDWERRYHRLSLNRLRQVIADARGDADAFIAIEEEMSPERPDLAAVAERLLAAGRPEEALDWIRRKQKRGTAVVTREDLVAGGIDPQGPERAREAVEIRILDALGRKDEAQALRWSRFEQSLDAQALRDYLARLPDFEDEEALERAFDHAANRKDPHGGLYFLIRWPNLDRAARLVLARRDAWSGRIWELLAPAAEALEPDHPLAASVLYRALIDDILDRGRSPAYGHGARHLTRLADLARELKPGDLTPDHGDYVARLRKAHGRKSGFWSQVEG
;
A
#
# COMPACT_ATOMS: atom_id res chain seq x y z
N MET A 1 -57.65 -44.77 -1.83
CA MET A 1 -57.70 -45.54 -3.09
C MET A 1 -56.34 -46.05 -3.43
N ALA A 2 -56.20 -47.36 -3.41
CA ALA A 2 -54.94 -48.08 -3.61
C ALA A 2 -54.64 -48.31 -5.09
N ARG A 3 -53.36 -48.37 -5.44
CA ARG A 3 -52.77 -49.19 -6.50
C ARG A 3 -51.28 -49.17 -6.37
N ARG A 4 -50.70 -50.11 -5.79
CA ARG A 4 -50.20 -51.43 -6.25
C ARG A 4 -48.87 -51.41 -6.91
N VAL A 5 -47.92 -51.91 -6.16
CA VAL A 5 -46.60 -52.47 -6.43
C VAL A 5 -46.56 -53.35 -7.68
N LYS A 6 -45.43 -53.24 -8.43
CA LYS A 6 -44.87 -54.40 -9.15
C LYS A 6 -43.37 -54.40 -9.08
N ALA A 7 -42.80 -55.33 -8.38
CA ALA A 7 -41.45 -55.75 -8.43
C ALA A 7 -41.17 -56.55 -9.69
N ALA A 8 -39.96 -56.35 -10.28
CA ALA A 8 -39.28 -57.34 -11.12
C ALA A 8 -37.82 -57.18 -10.92
N GLY A 9 -37.19 -58.19 -10.33
CA GLY A 9 -35.73 -58.32 -10.28
C GLY A 9 -35.24 -58.92 -11.58
N GLU A 10 -33.99 -58.67 -11.85
CA GLU A 10 -33.03 -59.66 -12.38
C GLU A 10 -31.69 -59.02 -12.66
N SER A 11 -30.69 -59.54 -11.98
CA SER A 11 -29.39 -59.94 -12.46
C SER A 11 -28.83 -59.25 -13.73
N ALA A 12 -27.77 -58.47 -13.60
CA ALA A 12 -26.77 -58.30 -14.68
C ALA A 12 -25.39 -58.01 -14.11
N ALA A 13 -24.55 -59.00 -14.26
CA ALA A 13 -23.13 -59.05 -14.51
C ALA A 13 -22.28 -57.76 -14.29
N ALA A 14 -21.28 -57.90 -13.45
CA ALA A 14 -20.16 -57.00 -13.32
C ALA A 14 -19.46 -56.79 -14.69
N LYS A 15 -19.59 -55.56 -15.22
CA LYS A 15 -18.68 -55.09 -16.27
C LYS A 15 -17.47 -54.44 -15.61
N THR A 16 -16.33 -55.11 -15.71
CA THR A 16 -15.03 -54.54 -15.49
C THR A 16 -14.85 -53.33 -16.39
N THR A 17 -14.90 -52.12 -15.77
CA THR A 17 -14.55 -50.88 -16.44
C THR A 17 -13.04 -50.85 -16.63
N GLY A 18 -12.58 -51.12 -17.86
CA GLY A 18 -11.24 -50.91 -18.29
C GLY A 18 -10.83 -49.43 -18.08
N ALA A 19 -9.65 -49.24 -17.51
CA ALA A 19 -9.08 -47.92 -17.30
C ALA A 19 -9.05 -47.17 -18.65
N ALA A 20 -9.76 -46.07 -18.72
CA ALA A 20 -9.80 -45.17 -19.86
C ALA A 20 -8.35 -44.60 -20.07
N LYS A 21 -7.76 -44.85 -21.19
CA LYS A 21 -6.51 -44.19 -21.60
C LYS A 21 -6.72 -42.70 -21.59
N PRO A 22 -5.79 -41.91 -20.98
CA PRO A 22 -5.91 -40.47 -20.94
C PRO A 22 -6.00 -39.90 -22.36
N ARG A 23 -7.02 -39.06 -22.61
CA ARG A 23 -7.16 -38.32 -23.87
C ARG A 23 -5.94 -37.42 -24.04
N ALA A 24 -5.20 -37.57 -25.10
CA ALA A 24 -4.06 -36.72 -25.44
C ALA A 24 -4.55 -35.24 -25.48
N SER A 25 -3.98 -34.38 -24.62
CA SER A 25 -4.21 -32.95 -24.65
C SER A 25 -3.76 -32.40 -26.01
N ARG A 26 -4.66 -31.70 -26.71
CA ARG A 26 -4.36 -31.01 -27.98
C ARG A 26 -3.63 -29.67 -27.76
N SER A 27 -3.43 -29.26 -26.51
CA SER A 27 -2.75 -28.03 -26.17
C SER A 27 -1.21 -28.21 -26.19
N THR A 28 -0.54 -27.29 -26.86
CA THR A 28 0.94 -27.20 -26.85
C THR A 28 1.47 -26.33 -25.72
N THR A 29 0.56 -25.69 -24.95
CA THR A 29 0.93 -24.90 -23.77
C THR A 29 1.36 -25.85 -22.65
N PRO A 30 2.53 -25.64 -22.01
CA PRO A 30 2.97 -26.45 -20.88
C PRO A 30 2.06 -26.25 -19.67
N THR A 31 1.28 -27.27 -19.33
CA THR A 31 0.43 -27.37 -18.14
C THR A 31 0.69 -28.72 -17.46
N ALA A 32 0.25 -28.89 -16.20
CA ALA A 32 0.39 -30.18 -15.52
C ALA A 32 -0.23 -31.32 -16.34
N ASP A 33 -1.41 -31.11 -16.93
CA ASP A 33 -2.10 -32.12 -17.73
C ASP A 33 -1.39 -32.42 -19.05
N SER A 34 -0.88 -31.38 -19.73
CA SER A 34 -0.15 -31.59 -21.00
C SER A 34 1.22 -32.24 -20.77
N LEU A 35 1.91 -31.94 -19.69
CA LEU A 35 3.16 -32.58 -19.29
C LEU A 35 2.95 -34.02 -18.83
N ALA A 36 1.87 -34.32 -18.08
CA ALA A 36 1.52 -35.67 -17.68
C ALA A 36 1.20 -36.60 -18.87
N ALA A 37 0.87 -36.04 -20.04
CA ALA A 37 0.65 -36.80 -21.26
C ALA A 37 1.97 -37.24 -21.96
N LEU A 38 3.12 -36.68 -21.56
CA LEU A 38 4.44 -37.10 -22.08
C LEU A 38 4.88 -38.38 -21.39
N SER A 39 5.71 -39.21 -22.10
CA SER A 39 6.33 -40.36 -21.45
C SER A 39 7.35 -39.92 -20.40
N GLN A 40 7.55 -40.73 -19.37
CA GLN A 40 8.54 -40.47 -18.33
C GLN A 40 9.96 -40.26 -18.91
N GLU A 41 10.35 -41.07 -19.92
CA GLU A 41 11.65 -40.94 -20.57
C GLU A 41 11.78 -39.55 -21.25
N ARG A 42 10.70 -39.08 -21.90
CA ARG A 42 10.71 -37.77 -22.56
C ARG A 42 10.81 -36.63 -21.55
N LEU A 43 10.10 -36.72 -20.42
CA LEU A 43 10.22 -35.74 -19.32
C LEU A 43 11.62 -35.71 -18.72
N ILE A 44 12.21 -36.89 -18.46
CA ILE A 44 13.58 -36.99 -17.95
C ILE A 44 14.59 -36.40 -18.96
N ALA A 45 14.45 -36.68 -20.25
CA ALA A 45 15.32 -36.11 -21.28
C ALA A 45 15.24 -34.57 -21.30
N LEU A 46 14.04 -33.98 -21.24
CA LEU A 46 13.86 -32.54 -21.19
C LEU A 46 14.45 -31.92 -19.91
N ILE A 47 14.26 -32.56 -18.76
CA ILE A 47 14.87 -32.14 -17.50
C ILE A 47 16.40 -32.18 -17.58
N LEU A 48 17.01 -33.25 -18.09
CA LEU A 48 18.45 -33.36 -18.19
C LEU A 48 19.07 -32.38 -19.20
N GLU A 49 18.36 -32.07 -20.27
CA GLU A 49 18.76 -31.04 -21.24
C GLU A 49 18.79 -29.65 -20.55
N GLU A 50 17.73 -29.27 -19.83
CA GLU A 50 17.66 -27.99 -19.10
C GLU A 50 18.67 -27.92 -17.93
N VAL A 51 18.93 -29.06 -17.25
CA VAL A 51 19.99 -29.17 -16.23
C VAL A 51 21.37 -28.87 -16.81
N GLY A 52 21.60 -29.23 -18.08
CA GLY A 52 22.85 -28.92 -18.79
C GLY A 52 22.99 -27.42 -19.11
N GLN A 53 21.89 -26.73 -19.35
CA GLN A 53 21.87 -25.35 -19.82
C GLN A 53 21.72 -24.34 -18.68
N SER A 54 21.00 -24.68 -17.60
CA SER A 54 20.65 -23.78 -16.48
C SER A 54 21.23 -24.25 -15.15
N ALA A 55 22.23 -23.52 -14.64
CA ALA A 55 22.80 -23.80 -13.31
C ALA A 55 21.75 -23.62 -12.17
N ALA A 56 20.79 -22.70 -12.31
CA ALA A 56 19.71 -22.51 -11.35
C ALA A 56 18.75 -23.69 -11.36
N PHE A 57 18.37 -24.18 -12.55
CA PHE A 57 17.51 -25.36 -12.67
C PHE A 57 18.20 -26.61 -12.15
N LYS A 58 19.51 -26.80 -12.44
CA LYS A 58 20.30 -27.87 -11.86
C LYS A 58 20.26 -27.88 -10.32
N LYS A 59 20.39 -26.72 -9.68
CA LYS A 59 20.31 -26.62 -8.23
C LYS A 59 18.94 -27.08 -7.70
N ARG A 60 17.84 -26.67 -8.35
CA ARG A 60 16.46 -27.07 -7.98
C ARG A 60 16.29 -28.59 -8.12
N VAL A 61 16.68 -29.18 -9.21
CA VAL A 61 16.60 -30.63 -9.40
C VAL A 61 17.46 -31.39 -8.37
N THR A 62 18.66 -30.86 -8.05
CA THR A 62 19.52 -31.44 -7.00
C THR A 62 18.86 -31.36 -5.63
N ALA A 63 18.17 -30.29 -5.30
CA ALA A 63 17.42 -30.12 -4.05
C ALA A 63 16.27 -31.13 -3.95
N ALA A 64 15.47 -31.27 -5.02
CA ALA A 64 14.40 -32.25 -5.08
C ALA A 64 14.91 -33.70 -4.91
N LEU A 65 16.05 -34.04 -5.51
CA LEU A 65 16.70 -35.34 -5.32
C LEU A 65 17.23 -35.55 -3.88
N ALA A 66 17.76 -34.49 -3.27
CA ALA A 66 18.18 -34.52 -1.86
C ALA A 66 16.99 -34.72 -0.91
N ALA A 67 15.82 -34.18 -1.24
CA ALA A 67 14.59 -34.36 -0.46
C ALA A 67 14.17 -35.83 -0.37
N LEU A 68 14.48 -36.65 -1.35
CA LEU A 68 14.25 -38.11 -1.31
C LEU A 68 15.15 -38.82 -0.28
N GLN A 69 16.25 -38.18 0.15
CA GLN A 69 17.19 -38.73 1.13
C GLN A 69 16.91 -38.24 2.56
N GLY A 70 15.89 -37.38 2.73
CA GLY A 70 15.45 -36.86 4.01
C GLY A 70 15.81 -35.39 4.27
N PRO A 71 15.21 -34.79 5.33
CA PRO A 71 15.33 -33.36 5.63
C PRO A 71 16.76 -32.91 5.91
N ASP A 72 17.58 -33.73 6.59
CA ASP A 72 18.97 -33.39 6.91
C ASP A 72 19.84 -33.10 5.68
N LYS A 73 19.59 -33.81 4.57
CA LYS A 73 20.35 -33.62 3.33
C LYS A 73 20.01 -32.30 2.66
N VAL A 74 18.72 -31.95 2.61
CA VAL A 74 18.25 -30.65 2.10
C VAL A 74 18.75 -29.52 2.99
N ALA A 75 18.60 -29.66 4.31
CA ALA A 75 19.07 -28.69 5.28
C ALA A 75 20.58 -28.42 5.16
N ALA A 76 21.40 -29.46 5.05
CA ALA A 76 22.84 -29.32 4.87
C ALA A 76 23.21 -28.61 3.54
N MET A 77 22.39 -28.76 2.51
CA MET A 77 22.55 -28.06 1.24
C MET A 77 22.24 -26.56 1.38
N ILE A 78 21.14 -26.24 2.05
CA ILE A 78 20.73 -24.86 2.36
C ILE A 78 21.81 -24.21 3.26
N ASP A 79 22.24 -24.86 4.33
CA ASP A 79 23.23 -24.35 5.28
C ASP A 79 24.57 -24.02 4.60
N ARG A 80 25.02 -24.83 3.66
CA ARG A 80 26.20 -24.51 2.83
C ARG A 80 26.00 -23.24 2.01
N ARG A 81 24.80 -23.05 1.45
CA ARG A 81 24.48 -21.87 0.64
C ARG A 81 24.41 -20.62 1.53
N LEU A 82 23.73 -20.70 2.67
CA LEU A 82 23.66 -19.60 3.63
C LEU A 82 25.05 -19.20 4.14
N SER A 83 25.87 -20.19 4.51
CA SER A 83 27.27 -19.93 4.92
C SER A 83 28.11 -19.29 3.81
N ALA A 84 27.84 -19.60 2.54
CA ALA A 84 28.51 -18.93 1.44
C ALA A 84 28.06 -17.48 1.27
N LEU A 85 26.77 -17.19 1.48
CA LEU A 85 26.24 -15.82 1.49
C LEU A 85 26.82 -14.98 2.62
N GLU A 86 26.86 -15.51 3.85
CA GLU A 86 27.41 -14.86 5.04
C GLU A 86 28.91 -14.51 4.90
N LYS A 87 29.67 -15.36 4.21
CA LYS A 87 31.10 -15.18 3.98
C LYS A 87 31.43 -14.28 2.79
N ALA A 88 30.47 -14.07 1.88
CA ALA A 88 30.71 -13.30 0.66
C ALA A 88 30.98 -11.82 0.98
N ARG A 89 31.98 -11.22 0.33
CA ARG A 89 32.38 -9.81 0.51
C ARG A 89 32.39 -9.01 -0.80
N GLY A 90 32.24 -9.70 -1.94
CA GLY A 90 32.29 -9.05 -3.25
C GLY A 90 31.05 -8.21 -3.52
N TYR A 91 31.26 -7.02 -4.07
CA TYR A 91 30.16 -6.16 -4.52
C TYR A 91 29.45 -6.74 -5.76
N ILE A 92 28.16 -6.62 -5.82
CA ILE A 92 27.30 -7.09 -6.90
C ILE A 92 26.69 -5.86 -7.58
N ASP A 93 27.16 -5.58 -8.79
CA ASP A 93 26.67 -4.49 -9.62
C ASP A 93 25.28 -4.76 -10.19
N TRP A 94 24.66 -3.71 -10.74
CA TRP A 94 23.31 -3.77 -11.31
C TRP A 94 23.17 -4.81 -12.45
N GLN A 95 24.25 -5.14 -13.18
CA GLN A 95 24.20 -6.11 -14.28
C GLN A 95 24.05 -7.55 -13.77
N LYS A 96 24.65 -7.85 -12.62
CA LYS A 96 24.63 -9.18 -11.99
C LYS A 96 23.46 -9.35 -11.03
N ARG A 97 22.79 -8.26 -10.64
CA ARG A 97 21.71 -8.26 -9.65
C ARG A 97 20.60 -9.26 -9.97
N ARG A 98 20.08 -9.27 -11.22
CA ARG A 98 18.99 -10.16 -11.61
C ARG A 98 19.34 -11.63 -11.44
N ALA A 99 20.54 -12.02 -11.83
CA ALA A 99 21.01 -13.40 -11.66
C ALA A 99 21.20 -13.75 -10.18
N PHE A 100 21.66 -12.80 -9.39
CA PHE A 100 21.83 -12.95 -7.95
C PHE A 100 20.48 -13.05 -7.22
N ALA A 101 19.51 -12.21 -7.53
CA ALA A 101 18.15 -12.29 -6.99
C ALA A 101 17.49 -13.64 -7.31
N ALA A 102 17.65 -14.13 -8.55
CA ALA A 102 17.16 -15.46 -8.95
C ALA A 102 17.84 -16.61 -8.19
N ASP A 103 19.12 -16.48 -7.81
CA ASP A 103 19.82 -17.48 -6.99
C ASP A 103 19.38 -17.46 -5.52
N LEU A 104 19.05 -16.28 -4.97
CA LEU A 104 18.42 -16.14 -3.65
C LEU A 104 17.00 -16.73 -3.64
N ASP A 105 16.21 -16.40 -4.65
CA ASP A 105 14.86 -16.94 -4.83
C ASP A 105 14.86 -18.47 -4.94
N ALA A 106 15.81 -19.05 -5.69
CA ALA A 106 16.01 -20.50 -5.75
C ALA A 106 16.37 -21.10 -4.37
N THR A 107 17.10 -20.37 -3.54
CA THR A 107 17.41 -20.80 -2.16
C THR A 107 16.14 -20.78 -1.31
N LEU A 108 15.36 -19.71 -1.37
CA LEU A 108 14.06 -19.61 -0.71
C LEU A 108 13.10 -20.72 -1.18
N ALA A 109 13.00 -20.94 -2.49
CA ALA A 109 12.19 -22.00 -3.06
C ALA A 109 12.60 -23.40 -2.54
N THR A 110 13.91 -23.67 -2.37
CA THR A 110 14.40 -24.93 -1.80
C THR A 110 13.94 -25.09 -0.32
N ILE A 111 13.96 -24.02 0.46
CA ILE A 111 13.47 -24.05 1.84
C ILE A 111 11.96 -24.36 1.86
N LEU A 112 11.18 -23.70 1.01
CA LEU A 112 9.72 -23.78 1.04
C LEU A 112 9.15 -25.03 0.36
N SER A 113 9.76 -25.47 -0.75
CA SER A 113 9.24 -26.56 -1.56
C SER A 113 9.84 -27.92 -1.24
N ASP A 114 11.13 -27.98 -0.81
CA ASP A 114 11.82 -29.23 -0.61
C ASP A 114 12.04 -29.56 0.88
N LEU A 115 12.31 -28.55 1.76
CA LEU A 115 12.54 -28.78 3.18
C LEU A 115 11.26 -28.70 4.00
N LYS A 116 10.45 -27.63 3.81
CA LYS A 116 9.22 -27.41 4.61
C LYS A 116 8.26 -28.60 4.64
N PRO A 117 7.99 -29.33 3.52
CA PRO A 117 7.13 -30.51 3.56
C PRO A 117 7.68 -31.69 4.36
N LEU A 118 9.00 -31.75 4.53
CA LEU A 118 9.69 -32.81 5.27
C LEU A 118 9.82 -32.45 6.75
N ASP A 119 10.19 -31.20 7.06
CA ASP A 119 10.33 -30.69 8.43
C ASP A 119 10.13 -29.16 8.44
N ALA A 120 8.97 -28.74 8.94
CA ALA A 120 8.58 -27.33 9.01
C ALA A 120 9.43 -26.54 10.03
N GLY A 121 9.88 -27.18 11.10
CA GLY A 121 10.75 -26.55 12.12
C GLY A 121 12.13 -26.24 11.53
N MET A 122 12.73 -27.24 10.89
CA MET A 122 14.02 -27.05 10.20
C MET A 122 13.94 -25.99 9.09
N ALA A 123 12.82 -25.92 8.36
CA ALA A 123 12.60 -24.89 7.35
C ALA A 123 12.53 -23.50 7.99
N LEU A 124 11.80 -23.36 9.10
CA LEU A 124 11.66 -22.10 9.80
C LEU A 124 13.01 -21.59 10.34
N ASP A 125 13.85 -22.48 10.88
CA ASP A 125 15.20 -22.12 11.32
C ASP A 125 16.06 -21.57 10.18
N ARG A 126 15.96 -22.15 8.99
CA ARG A 126 16.70 -21.69 7.81
C ARG A 126 16.15 -20.41 7.22
N LEU A 127 14.84 -20.18 7.29
CA LEU A 127 14.24 -18.90 6.95
C LEU A 127 14.75 -17.79 7.89
N LEU A 128 14.76 -18.02 9.20
CA LEU A 128 15.32 -17.04 10.14
C LEU A 128 16.79 -16.71 9.85
N ARG A 129 17.61 -17.76 9.66
CA ARG A 129 19.03 -17.58 9.32
C ARG A 129 19.22 -16.83 7.98
N PHE A 130 18.36 -17.10 7.00
CA PHE A 130 18.36 -16.38 5.72
C PHE A 130 18.06 -14.90 5.92
N LEU A 131 17.03 -14.55 6.70
CA LEU A 131 16.66 -13.19 7.04
C LEU A 131 17.75 -12.44 7.82
N GLN A 132 18.37 -13.09 8.82
CA GLN A 132 19.47 -12.52 9.58
C GLN A 132 20.73 -12.24 8.73
N GLY A 133 20.87 -12.87 7.58
CA GLY A 133 21.92 -12.60 6.60
C GLY A 133 21.58 -11.48 5.59
N ALA A 134 20.39 -10.87 5.70
CA ALA A 134 19.91 -9.90 4.72
C ALA A 134 20.77 -8.63 4.69
N ASP A 135 21.10 -8.06 5.84
CA ASP A 135 21.89 -6.82 5.93
C ASP A 135 23.23 -6.95 5.21
N ALA A 136 24.01 -7.97 5.55
CA ALA A 136 25.29 -8.22 4.91
C ALA A 136 25.19 -8.49 3.39
N THR A 137 24.03 -8.91 2.93
CA THR A 137 23.76 -9.14 1.51
C THR A 137 23.36 -7.84 0.81
N LEU A 138 22.40 -7.08 1.38
CA LEU A 138 21.85 -5.86 0.79
C LEU A 138 22.88 -4.72 0.76
N GLU A 139 23.75 -4.61 1.76
CA GLU A 139 24.84 -3.63 1.80
C GLU A 139 25.86 -3.76 0.65
N ARG A 140 26.01 -4.96 0.05
CA ARG A 140 26.96 -5.22 -1.03
C ARG A 140 26.32 -5.38 -2.41
N VAL A 141 25.04 -5.06 -2.55
CA VAL A 141 24.29 -5.18 -3.82
C VAL A 141 23.77 -3.82 -4.25
N ASP A 142 23.96 -3.47 -5.54
CA ASP A 142 23.18 -2.37 -6.13
C ASP A 142 21.76 -2.82 -6.38
N ASP A 143 20.91 -2.70 -5.37
CA ASP A 143 19.48 -3.07 -5.45
C ASP A 143 18.56 -1.88 -5.70
N SER A 144 18.96 -0.95 -6.55
CA SER A 144 18.17 0.23 -6.93
C SER A 144 16.75 -0.10 -7.47
N SER A 145 16.51 -1.34 -7.87
CA SER A 145 15.19 -1.83 -8.33
C SER A 145 14.39 -2.60 -7.29
N GLY A 146 14.93 -2.85 -6.09
CA GLY A 146 14.27 -3.60 -5.02
C GLY A 146 14.12 -5.11 -5.26
N GLN A 147 14.76 -5.69 -6.29
CA GLN A 147 14.57 -7.11 -6.64
C GLN A 147 15.15 -8.06 -5.59
N VAL A 148 16.29 -7.72 -4.99
CA VAL A 148 16.92 -8.52 -3.95
C VAL A 148 16.16 -8.37 -2.64
N HIS A 149 15.76 -7.13 -2.31
CA HIS A 149 14.93 -6.84 -1.14
C HIS A 149 13.61 -7.62 -1.16
N ALA A 150 12.92 -7.67 -2.31
CA ALA A 150 11.67 -8.40 -2.47
C ALA A 150 11.79 -9.92 -2.18
N VAL A 151 12.95 -10.54 -2.43
CA VAL A 151 13.16 -11.95 -2.05
C VAL A 151 13.21 -12.12 -0.54
N TYR A 152 13.81 -11.18 0.19
CA TYR A 152 13.84 -11.22 1.64
C TYR A 152 12.47 -10.88 2.26
N GLU A 153 11.70 -9.97 1.68
CA GLU A 153 10.31 -9.71 2.07
C GLU A 153 9.45 -10.98 1.93
N ALA A 154 9.56 -11.67 0.78
CA ALA A 154 8.87 -12.95 0.57
C ALA A 154 9.30 -14.02 1.58
N ALA A 155 10.58 -14.05 1.98
CA ALA A 155 11.07 -14.95 3.01
C ALA A 155 10.50 -14.61 4.39
N ALA A 156 10.36 -13.31 4.73
CA ALA A 156 9.77 -12.85 5.98
C ALA A 156 8.29 -13.23 6.06
N GLU A 157 7.53 -12.99 5.00
CA GLU A 157 6.12 -13.41 4.90
C GLU A 157 5.96 -14.93 5.06
N ALA A 158 6.79 -15.71 4.36
CA ALA A 158 6.77 -17.16 4.44
C ALA A 158 7.12 -17.67 5.86
N ALA A 159 8.10 -17.04 6.53
CA ALA A 159 8.50 -17.38 7.90
C ALA A 159 7.38 -17.07 8.89
N GLY A 160 6.74 -15.90 8.79
CA GLY A 160 5.60 -15.50 9.61
C GLY A 160 4.40 -16.44 9.45
N GLY A 161 4.04 -16.78 8.20
CA GLY A 161 2.97 -17.73 7.91
C GLY A 161 3.26 -19.14 8.41
N LEU A 162 4.51 -19.59 8.27
CA LEU A 162 4.92 -20.91 8.75
C LEU A 162 4.94 -20.96 10.28
N ALA A 163 5.52 -19.96 10.95
CA ALA A 163 5.57 -19.87 12.41
C ALA A 163 4.16 -19.88 13.02
N ALA A 164 3.22 -19.12 12.42
CA ALA A 164 1.84 -19.08 12.89
C ALA A 164 1.08 -20.42 12.71
N SER A 165 1.55 -21.31 11.85
CA SER A 165 0.97 -22.65 11.61
C SER A 165 1.50 -23.75 12.51
N LEU A 166 2.57 -23.48 13.25
CA LEU A 166 3.20 -24.43 14.19
C LEU A 166 2.52 -24.41 15.57
N SER A 167 2.98 -25.27 16.46
CA SER A 167 2.56 -25.23 17.86
C SER A 167 2.93 -23.90 18.51
N ALA A 168 2.18 -23.49 19.52
CA ALA A 168 2.46 -22.26 20.27
C ALA A 168 3.89 -22.19 20.81
N ASP A 169 4.41 -23.31 21.33
CA ASP A 169 5.77 -23.39 21.87
C ASP A 169 6.84 -23.22 20.77
N ALA A 170 6.62 -23.81 19.60
CA ALA A 170 7.53 -23.67 18.47
C ALA A 170 7.54 -22.23 17.93
N ALA A 171 6.37 -21.61 17.81
CA ALA A 171 6.22 -20.22 17.39
C ALA A 171 6.84 -19.25 18.40
N LEU A 172 6.67 -19.50 19.72
CA LEU A 172 7.33 -18.75 20.79
C LEU A 172 8.85 -18.88 20.72
N GLY A 173 9.35 -20.10 20.59
CA GLY A 173 10.79 -20.37 20.46
C GLY A 173 11.40 -19.68 19.23
N PHE A 174 10.67 -19.64 18.13
CA PHE A 174 11.07 -18.90 16.94
C PHE A 174 11.08 -17.38 17.18
N ALA A 175 10.01 -16.82 17.73
CA ALA A 175 9.93 -15.39 18.03
C ALA A 175 11.04 -14.95 19.00
N ALA A 176 11.36 -15.77 20.00
CA ALA A 176 12.45 -15.49 20.92
C ALA A 176 13.81 -15.40 20.22
N ARG A 177 14.12 -16.33 19.31
CA ARG A 177 15.36 -16.29 18.51
C ARG A 177 15.37 -15.14 17.50
N ALA A 178 14.21 -14.78 16.97
CA ALA A 178 14.08 -13.61 16.08
C ALA A 178 14.39 -12.31 16.85
N VAL A 179 13.89 -12.17 18.08
CA VAL A 179 14.19 -11.02 18.97
C VAL A 179 15.70 -10.91 19.26
N GLU A 180 16.38 -12.05 19.51
CA GLU A 180 17.83 -12.07 19.74
C GLU A 180 18.66 -11.58 18.55
N GLY A 181 18.11 -11.61 17.33
CA GLY A 181 18.77 -11.17 16.11
C GLY A 181 18.46 -9.73 15.67
N LEU A 182 17.62 -9.01 16.41
CA LEU A 182 17.19 -7.65 16.04
C LEU A 182 18.31 -6.60 16.04
N ASP A 183 19.42 -6.85 16.70
CA ASP A 183 20.61 -5.99 16.67
C ASP A 183 21.28 -5.90 15.27
N ARG A 184 20.95 -6.87 14.39
CA ARG A 184 21.48 -7.00 13.02
C ARG A 184 20.37 -6.88 11.97
N ASP A 185 19.28 -6.22 12.29
CA ASP A 185 18.12 -6.03 11.40
C ASP A 185 18.05 -4.59 10.90
N GLY A 186 19.11 -4.14 10.23
CA GLY A 186 19.23 -2.77 9.71
C GLY A 186 18.21 -2.43 8.64
N PHE A 187 17.69 -3.41 7.91
CA PHE A 187 16.62 -3.25 6.92
C PHE A 187 15.21 -3.51 7.49
N GLY A 188 15.09 -3.88 8.78
CA GLY A 188 13.81 -4.02 9.48
C GLY A 188 12.98 -5.25 9.09
N LEU A 189 13.56 -6.23 8.41
CA LEU A 189 12.84 -7.41 7.89
C LEU A 189 12.39 -8.36 9.01
N VAL A 190 13.24 -8.59 9.99
CA VAL A 190 12.91 -9.43 11.16
C VAL A 190 11.93 -8.71 12.07
N GLY A 191 12.10 -7.39 12.24
CA GLY A 191 11.16 -6.54 12.96
C GLY A 191 9.76 -6.57 12.33
N ALA A 192 9.65 -6.41 11.02
CA ALA A 192 8.37 -6.51 10.30
C ALA A 192 7.71 -7.88 10.45
N LEU A 193 8.49 -8.96 10.31
CA LEU A 193 8.01 -10.32 10.56
C LEU A 193 7.44 -10.48 11.99
N LEU A 194 8.11 -9.95 13.00
CA LEU A 194 7.64 -10.02 14.38
C LEU A 194 6.37 -9.20 14.60
N VAL A 195 6.23 -8.02 13.98
CA VAL A 195 4.99 -7.23 14.02
C VAL A 195 3.79 -8.06 13.53
N ASP A 196 3.95 -8.84 12.48
CA ASP A 196 2.89 -9.69 11.93
C ASP A 196 2.67 -10.98 12.70
N LEU A 197 3.69 -11.52 13.34
CA LEU A 197 3.64 -12.79 14.07
C LEU A 197 3.09 -12.65 15.50
N LEU A 198 3.56 -11.64 16.23
CA LEU A 198 3.23 -11.47 17.67
C LEU A 198 1.72 -11.46 17.95
N PRO A 199 0.85 -10.79 17.17
CA PRO A 199 -0.59 -10.82 17.41
C PRO A 199 -1.24 -12.21 17.26
N LYS A 200 -0.57 -13.13 16.56
CA LYS A 200 -1.05 -14.51 16.31
C LYS A 200 -0.62 -15.48 17.40
N LEU A 201 0.27 -15.07 18.30
CA LEU A 201 0.73 -15.90 19.41
C LEU A 201 -0.28 -15.93 20.57
N PRO A 202 -0.33 -17.00 21.36
CA PRO A 202 -1.11 -17.04 22.59
C PRO A 202 -0.72 -15.91 23.54
N LYS A 203 -1.70 -15.26 24.17
CA LYS A 203 -1.44 -14.12 25.10
C LYS A 203 -0.44 -14.47 26.21
N ALA A 204 -0.49 -15.69 26.75
CA ALA A 204 0.44 -16.16 27.77
C ALA A 204 1.91 -16.22 27.29
N ALA A 205 2.12 -16.35 25.97
CA ALA A 205 3.46 -16.38 25.37
C ALA A 205 4.06 -14.98 25.18
N LEU A 206 3.22 -13.94 25.17
CA LEU A 206 3.64 -12.57 24.88
C LEU A 206 4.38 -11.92 26.05
N GLU A 207 4.03 -12.26 27.29
CA GLU A 207 4.67 -11.69 28.49
C GLU A 207 6.17 -12.05 28.61
N PRO A 208 6.61 -13.30 28.44
CA PRO A 208 8.03 -13.63 28.39
C PRO A 208 8.80 -12.95 27.24
N LEU A 209 8.13 -12.69 26.11
CA LEU A 209 8.73 -11.96 25.00
C LEU A 209 8.90 -10.48 25.30
N ASP A 210 7.91 -9.82 25.92
CA ASP A 210 8.05 -8.44 26.37
C ASP A 210 9.20 -8.28 27.37
N ALA A 211 9.32 -9.20 28.33
CA ALA A 211 10.44 -9.21 29.27
C ALA A 211 11.81 -9.25 28.55
N ARG A 212 11.96 -10.07 27.50
CA ARG A 212 13.20 -10.10 26.70
C ARG A 212 13.44 -8.79 25.94
N LEU A 213 12.40 -8.16 25.42
CA LEU A 213 12.52 -6.86 24.76
C LEU A 213 12.95 -5.77 25.76
N VAL A 214 12.42 -5.81 27.00
CA VAL A 214 12.83 -4.91 28.08
C VAL A 214 14.32 -5.14 28.45
N GLU A 215 14.77 -6.39 28.56
CA GLU A 215 16.18 -6.72 28.79
C GLU A 215 17.08 -6.20 27.66
N ALA A 216 16.66 -6.40 26.41
CA ALA A 216 17.39 -5.89 25.23
C ALA A 216 17.46 -4.35 25.24
N LEU A 217 16.36 -3.66 25.59
CA LEU A 217 16.34 -2.20 25.75
C LEU A 217 17.28 -1.70 26.86
N ALA A 218 17.32 -2.42 28.00
CA ALA A 218 18.20 -2.08 29.13
C ALA A 218 19.68 -2.30 28.80
N ALA A 219 20.01 -3.23 27.92
CA ALA A 219 21.36 -3.50 27.46
C ALA A 219 21.88 -2.41 26.47
N LEU A 220 20.97 -1.63 25.86
CA LEU A 220 21.37 -0.55 24.95
C LEU A 220 21.97 0.62 25.74
N PRO A 221 23.06 1.23 25.24
CA PRO A 221 23.62 2.46 25.82
C PRO A 221 22.55 3.56 25.93
N ALA A 222 22.59 4.29 27.04
CA ALA A 222 21.70 5.44 27.22
C ALA A 222 21.82 6.42 26.04
N PRO A 223 20.71 7.06 25.61
CA PRO A 223 20.76 8.05 24.55
C PRO A 223 21.67 9.19 24.95
N THR A 224 22.67 9.49 24.13
CA THR A 224 23.60 10.59 24.36
C THR A 224 22.83 11.93 24.28
N ARG A 225 23.04 12.80 25.28
CA ARG A 225 22.53 14.17 25.24
C ARG A 225 23.05 14.86 23.99
N LYS A 226 22.21 15.63 23.30
CA LYS A 226 22.55 16.39 22.08
C LYS A 226 23.88 17.13 22.28
N THR A 227 24.96 16.63 21.69
CA THR A 227 26.20 17.34 21.53
C THR A 227 26.05 18.34 20.38
N THR A 228 26.29 19.62 20.61
CA THR A 228 26.32 20.67 19.59
C THR A 228 27.75 20.82 19.04
N GLY A 229 27.90 21.00 17.74
CA GLY A 229 29.20 21.25 17.10
C GLY A 229 29.74 20.07 16.26
N ALA A 230 30.98 20.13 15.85
CA ALA A 230 31.62 19.15 14.96
C ALA A 230 31.60 17.70 15.50
N ALA A 231 31.57 17.51 16.83
CA ALA A 231 31.42 16.20 17.47
C ALA A 231 30.05 15.57 17.21
N ALA A 232 29.01 16.36 16.89
CA ALA A 232 27.71 15.88 16.55
C ALA A 232 27.66 15.13 15.19
N PHE A 233 28.56 15.50 14.26
CA PHE A 233 28.63 14.85 12.95
C PHE A 233 29.41 13.54 12.98
N ALA A 234 30.40 13.40 13.83
CA ALA A 234 31.22 12.18 13.91
C ALA A 234 30.49 10.99 14.57
N GLY A 235 29.52 11.25 15.45
CA GLY A 235 28.71 10.22 16.12
C GLY A 235 27.31 10.03 15.54
N ALA A 236 26.91 10.84 14.57
CA ALA A 236 25.52 10.91 14.10
C ALA A 236 24.98 9.57 13.55
N GLY A 237 25.80 8.77 12.87
CA GLY A 237 25.43 7.48 12.34
C GLY A 237 25.12 6.46 13.43
N GLN A 238 26.05 6.28 14.39
CA GLN A 238 25.87 5.32 15.49
C GLN A 238 24.75 5.72 16.45
N ASP A 239 24.56 7.01 16.70
CA ASP A 239 23.46 7.52 17.52
C ASP A 239 22.11 7.32 16.83
N TRP A 240 22.07 7.39 15.49
CA TRP A 240 20.87 7.13 14.72
C TRP A 240 20.50 5.63 14.74
N GLU A 241 21.47 4.74 14.50
CA GLU A 241 21.27 3.28 14.58
C GLU A 241 20.76 2.84 15.95
N ARG A 242 21.35 3.36 17.03
CA ARG A 242 20.92 3.07 18.41
C ARG A 242 19.50 3.56 18.69
N ARG A 243 19.14 4.75 18.19
CA ARG A 243 17.77 5.27 18.32
C ARG A 243 16.78 4.42 17.52
N TYR A 244 17.14 4.08 16.29
CA TYR A 244 16.31 3.22 15.45
C TYR A 244 16.07 1.86 16.11
N HIS A 245 17.12 1.23 16.60
CA HIS A 245 17.00 -0.04 17.30
C HIS A 245 16.13 0.06 18.58
N ARG A 246 16.29 1.11 19.37
CA ARG A 246 15.43 1.37 20.54
C ARG A 246 13.96 1.57 20.15
N LEU A 247 13.71 2.31 19.07
CA LEU A 247 12.36 2.51 18.54
C LEU A 247 11.74 1.21 18.05
N SER A 248 12.51 0.36 17.35
CA SER A 248 12.05 -0.94 16.87
C SER A 248 11.67 -1.88 18.01
N LEU A 249 12.49 -1.95 19.07
CA LEU A 249 12.19 -2.76 20.27
C LEU A 249 10.92 -2.27 20.96
N ASN A 250 10.78 -0.96 21.18
CA ASN A 250 9.58 -0.40 21.81
C ASN A 250 8.33 -0.57 20.93
N ARG A 251 8.47 -0.49 19.60
CA ARG A 251 7.36 -0.78 18.69
C ARG A 251 6.87 -2.23 18.82
N LEU A 252 7.77 -3.20 18.96
CA LEU A 252 7.39 -4.59 19.21
C LEU A 252 6.69 -4.76 20.57
N ARG A 253 7.11 -4.03 21.59
CA ARG A 253 6.44 -3.98 22.88
C ARG A 253 5.01 -3.40 22.76
N GLN A 254 4.83 -2.34 21.97
CA GLN A 254 3.49 -1.81 21.66
C GLN A 254 2.62 -2.85 20.95
N VAL A 255 3.17 -3.61 19.99
CA VAL A 255 2.44 -4.71 19.32
C VAL A 255 2.03 -5.78 20.32
N ILE A 256 2.89 -6.11 21.28
CA ILE A 256 2.56 -7.05 22.36
C ILE A 256 1.45 -6.50 23.27
N ALA A 257 1.53 -5.23 23.66
CA ALA A 257 0.51 -4.56 24.45
C ALA A 257 -0.85 -4.58 23.74
N ASP A 258 -0.88 -4.26 22.43
CA ASP A 258 -2.07 -4.35 21.59
C ASP A 258 -2.65 -5.77 21.53
N ALA A 259 -1.81 -6.78 21.29
CA ALA A 259 -2.23 -8.18 21.23
C ALA A 259 -2.79 -8.70 22.57
N ARG A 260 -2.32 -8.16 23.69
CA ARG A 260 -2.85 -8.43 25.03
C ARG A 260 -4.12 -7.65 25.34
N GLY A 261 -4.37 -6.56 24.61
CA GLY A 261 -5.42 -5.59 24.91
C GLY A 261 -5.08 -4.71 26.11
N ASP A 262 -3.81 -4.46 26.37
CA ASP A 262 -3.27 -3.73 27.51
C ASP A 262 -2.99 -2.27 27.11
N ALA A 263 -4.04 -1.43 27.18
CA ALA A 263 -3.94 -0.03 26.81
C ALA A 263 -2.97 0.76 27.74
N ASP A 264 -2.89 0.40 29.01
CA ASP A 264 -2.00 1.11 29.96
C ASP A 264 -0.53 0.83 29.65
N ALA A 265 -0.19 -0.41 29.32
CA ALA A 265 1.16 -0.75 28.85
C ALA A 265 1.50 -0.02 27.55
N PHE A 266 0.56 0.06 26.58
CA PHE A 266 0.77 0.80 25.35
C PHE A 266 1.06 2.28 25.61
N ILE A 267 0.28 2.91 26.48
CA ILE A 267 0.42 4.33 26.86
C ILE A 267 1.79 4.59 27.51
N ALA A 268 2.18 3.73 28.48
CA ALA A 268 3.47 3.86 29.14
C ALA A 268 4.65 3.80 28.16
N ILE A 269 4.59 2.89 27.19
CA ILE A 269 5.61 2.75 26.14
C ILE A 269 5.61 3.98 25.24
N GLU A 270 4.45 4.49 24.86
CA GLU A 270 4.34 5.68 24.01
C GLU A 270 4.87 6.94 24.69
N GLU A 271 4.57 7.13 25.97
CA GLU A 271 5.10 8.23 26.77
C GLU A 271 6.64 8.12 26.97
N GLU A 272 7.18 6.90 27.05
CA GLU A 272 8.63 6.67 27.08
C GLU A 272 9.30 7.03 25.72
N MET A 273 8.67 6.59 24.63
CA MET A 273 9.19 6.83 23.26
C MET A 273 9.13 8.29 22.86
N SER A 274 8.04 8.95 23.17
CA SER A 274 7.70 10.29 22.68
C SER A 274 7.12 11.19 23.78
N PRO A 275 7.87 11.48 24.85
CA PRO A 275 7.33 12.19 26.04
C PRO A 275 6.79 13.58 25.72
N GLU A 276 7.34 14.27 24.73
CA GLU A 276 6.87 15.61 24.33
C GLU A 276 5.73 15.57 23.30
N ARG A 277 5.62 14.46 22.54
CA ARG A 277 4.70 14.35 21.42
C ARG A 277 4.23 12.90 21.21
N PRO A 278 3.52 12.32 22.20
CA PRO A 278 2.93 10.99 22.01
C PRO A 278 1.91 10.98 20.86
N ASP A 279 1.73 9.83 20.24
CA ASP A 279 0.67 9.67 19.23
C ASP A 279 -0.70 9.64 19.92
N LEU A 280 -1.34 10.83 20.00
CA LEU A 280 -2.62 10.97 20.67
C LEU A 280 -3.73 10.14 20.03
N ALA A 281 -3.71 9.97 18.70
CA ALA A 281 -4.71 9.19 18.01
C ALA A 281 -4.53 7.70 18.32
N ALA A 282 -3.30 7.20 18.27
CA ALA A 282 -2.99 5.81 18.61
C ALA A 282 -3.36 5.46 20.06
N VAL A 283 -3.04 6.33 21.02
CA VAL A 283 -3.42 6.15 22.44
C VAL A 283 -4.94 6.16 22.61
N ALA A 284 -5.62 7.15 22.04
CA ALA A 284 -7.07 7.29 22.17
C ALA A 284 -7.83 6.11 21.54
N GLU A 285 -7.33 5.54 20.45
CA GLU A 285 -7.91 4.32 19.86
C GLU A 285 -7.85 3.13 20.81
N ARG A 286 -6.74 2.92 21.51
CA ARG A 286 -6.58 1.81 22.47
C ARG A 286 -7.48 2.00 23.68
N LEU A 287 -7.57 3.23 24.18
CA LEU A 287 -8.50 3.55 25.27
C LEU A 287 -9.96 3.34 24.86
N LEU A 288 -10.33 3.76 23.66
CA LEU A 288 -11.67 3.53 23.12
C LEU A 288 -11.96 2.03 22.99
N ALA A 289 -11.03 1.26 22.47
CA ALA A 289 -11.14 -0.21 22.36
C ALA A 289 -11.21 -0.91 23.72
N ALA A 290 -10.58 -0.34 24.75
CA ALA A 290 -10.64 -0.80 26.13
C ALA A 290 -11.93 -0.36 26.89
N GLY A 291 -12.87 0.34 26.21
CA GLY A 291 -14.11 0.80 26.82
C GLY A 291 -13.92 2.00 27.77
N ARG A 292 -12.89 2.84 27.54
CA ARG A 292 -12.53 4.02 28.34
C ARG A 292 -12.67 5.31 27.50
N PRO A 293 -13.88 5.63 26.97
CA PRO A 293 -14.04 6.72 26.01
C PRO A 293 -13.82 8.11 26.61
N GLU A 294 -14.09 8.35 27.92
CA GLU A 294 -13.81 9.61 28.58
C GLU A 294 -12.31 9.92 28.59
N GLU A 295 -11.51 8.92 28.98
CA GLU A 295 -10.06 9.07 28.99
C GLU A 295 -9.50 9.22 27.57
N ALA A 296 -10.07 8.51 26.60
CA ALA A 296 -9.73 8.67 25.19
C ALA A 296 -9.97 10.10 24.70
N LEU A 297 -11.08 10.72 25.15
CA LEU A 297 -11.40 12.11 24.82
C LEU A 297 -10.41 13.10 25.45
N ASP A 298 -10.02 12.86 26.70
CA ASP A 298 -9.02 13.68 27.37
C ASP A 298 -7.66 13.60 26.67
N TRP A 299 -7.28 12.40 26.25
CA TRP A 299 -6.03 12.19 25.49
C TRP A 299 -6.05 12.87 24.12
N ILE A 300 -7.08 12.65 23.32
CA ILE A 300 -7.17 13.18 21.95
C ILE A 300 -7.21 14.72 21.95
N ARG A 301 -7.70 15.35 23.01
CA ARG A 301 -7.79 16.80 23.16
C ARG A 301 -6.55 17.45 23.77
N ARG A 302 -5.52 16.67 24.17
CA ARG A 302 -4.26 17.23 24.67
C ARG A 302 -3.61 18.15 23.62
N LYS A 303 -3.14 19.31 24.07
CA LYS A 303 -2.40 20.25 23.20
C LYS A 303 -0.99 19.74 22.99
N GLN A 304 -0.58 19.62 21.75
CA GLN A 304 0.79 19.30 21.39
C GLN A 304 1.50 20.52 20.78
N LYS A 305 2.79 20.67 21.05
CA LYS A 305 3.62 21.66 20.38
C LYS A 305 3.73 21.33 18.90
N ARG A 306 3.52 22.31 18.01
CA ARG A 306 3.78 22.14 16.59
C ARG A 306 5.27 21.76 16.42
N GLY A 307 5.55 20.64 15.82
CA GLY A 307 6.89 20.18 15.51
C GLY A 307 7.08 19.98 14.02
N THR A 308 8.33 19.81 13.62
CA THR A 308 8.68 19.44 12.24
C THR A 308 8.24 18.00 12.00
N ALA A 309 7.44 17.74 10.96
CA ALA A 309 7.16 16.38 10.52
C ALA A 309 8.47 15.76 10.02
N VAL A 310 8.80 14.59 10.52
CA VAL A 310 9.89 13.78 9.98
C VAL A 310 9.30 12.98 8.84
N VAL A 311 9.75 13.23 7.64
CA VAL A 311 9.36 12.50 6.43
C VAL A 311 10.10 11.18 6.44
N THR A 312 9.38 10.07 6.46
CA THR A 312 9.98 8.75 6.32
C THR A 312 10.15 8.39 4.84
N ARG A 313 10.96 7.36 4.56
CA ARG A 313 11.12 6.84 3.21
C ARG A 313 9.80 6.25 2.69
N GLU A 314 9.02 5.64 3.58
CA GLU A 314 7.70 5.09 3.29
C GLU A 314 6.72 6.19 2.86
N ASP A 315 6.74 7.35 3.51
CA ASP A 315 5.92 8.52 3.13
C ASP A 315 6.24 9.00 1.70
N LEU A 316 7.52 8.96 1.31
CA LEU A 316 7.94 9.33 -0.05
C LEU A 316 7.52 8.29 -1.10
N VAL A 317 7.55 7.00 -0.75
CA VAL A 317 7.15 5.90 -1.64
C VAL A 317 5.62 5.83 -1.78
N ALA A 318 4.87 6.16 -0.73
CA ALA A 318 3.41 6.19 -0.72
C ALA A 318 2.77 7.36 -1.51
N GLY A 319 3.59 8.18 -2.20
CA GLY A 319 3.06 9.24 -3.08
C GLY A 319 3.09 10.64 -2.52
N GLY A 320 3.77 10.86 -1.39
CA GLY A 320 3.99 12.18 -0.81
C GLY A 320 3.43 12.34 0.61
N ILE A 321 3.89 13.39 1.27
CA ILE A 321 3.43 13.74 2.63
C ILE A 321 2.07 14.42 2.50
N ASP A 322 1.09 13.90 3.21
CA ASP A 322 -0.10 14.64 3.53
C ASP A 322 0.11 15.43 4.84
N PRO A 323 0.37 16.73 4.79
CA PRO A 323 0.64 17.51 5.99
C PRO A 323 -0.55 17.56 6.98
N GLN A 324 -1.75 17.25 6.49
CA GLN A 324 -2.99 17.23 7.27
C GLN A 324 -3.42 15.82 7.68
N GLY A 325 -2.70 14.78 7.21
CA GLY A 325 -3.00 13.39 7.51
C GLY A 325 -3.12 13.08 9.00
N PRO A 326 -2.14 13.47 9.83
CA PRO A 326 -2.20 13.25 11.28
C PRO A 326 -3.37 13.98 11.96
N GLU A 327 -3.69 15.21 11.54
CA GLU A 327 -4.82 15.95 12.11
C GLU A 327 -6.15 15.33 11.71
N ARG A 328 -6.29 14.91 10.44
CA ARG A 328 -7.49 14.19 9.98
C ARG A 328 -7.67 12.84 10.67
N ALA A 329 -6.59 12.11 10.93
CA ALA A 329 -6.64 10.86 11.71
C ALA A 329 -7.14 11.14 13.13
N ARG A 330 -6.59 12.18 13.77
CA ARG A 330 -7.00 12.62 15.11
C ARG A 330 -8.48 13.00 15.17
N GLU A 331 -8.97 13.81 14.25
CA GLU A 331 -10.39 14.19 14.16
C GLU A 331 -11.30 12.97 13.94
N ALA A 332 -10.88 12.01 13.11
CA ALA A 332 -11.65 10.79 12.89
C ALA A 332 -11.77 9.93 14.15
N VAL A 333 -10.72 9.87 14.96
CA VAL A 333 -10.75 9.18 16.27
C VAL A 333 -11.64 9.94 17.25
N GLU A 334 -11.53 11.27 17.34
CA GLU A 334 -12.36 12.09 18.22
C GLU A 334 -13.85 11.95 17.90
N ILE A 335 -14.24 11.92 16.63
CA ILE A 335 -15.62 11.66 16.23
C ILE A 335 -16.11 10.31 16.76
N ARG A 336 -15.31 9.22 16.63
CA ARG A 336 -15.68 7.88 17.15
C ARG A 336 -15.84 7.88 18.67
N ILE A 337 -14.99 8.61 19.37
CA ILE A 337 -15.06 8.75 20.83
C ILE A 337 -16.34 9.48 21.23
N LEU A 338 -16.67 10.59 20.57
CA LEU A 338 -17.88 11.37 20.83
C LEU A 338 -19.15 10.56 20.54
N ASP A 339 -19.15 9.75 19.47
CA ASP A 339 -20.23 8.81 19.18
C ASP A 339 -20.40 7.77 20.31
N ALA A 340 -19.29 7.20 20.80
CA ALA A 340 -19.31 6.23 21.89
C ALA A 340 -19.81 6.83 23.22
N LEU A 341 -19.54 8.11 23.47
CA LEU A 341 -20.05 8.87 24.62
C LEU A 341 -21.48 9.35 24.45
N GLY A 342 -22.11 9.16 23.28
CA GLY A 342 -23.45 9.68 22.98
C GLY A 342 -23.50 11.21 22.80
N ARG A 343 -22.35 11.88 22.65
CA ARG A 343 -22.24 13.35 22.45
C ARG A 343 -22.46 13.68 20.97
N LYS A 344 -23.69 13.40 20.51
CA LYS A 344 -24.05 13.45 19.08
C LYS A 344 -23.84 14.81 18.44
N ASP A 345 -24.22 15.90 19.14
CA ASP A 345 -24.12 17.25 18.58
C ASP A 345 -22.66 17.66 18.34
N GLU A 346 -21.77 17.32 19.27
CA GLU A 346 -20.34 17.59 19.10
C GLU A 346 -19.72 16.77 17.97
N ALA A 347 -20.11 15.49 17.88
CA ALA A 347 -19.65 14.62 16.78
C ALA A 347 -20.12 15.15 15.42
N GLN A 348 -21.36 15.63 15.34
CA GLN A 348 -21.91 16.23 14.12
C GLN A 348 -21.25 17.56 13.78
N ALA A 349 -21.00 18.42 14.76
CA ALA A 349 -20.27 19.67 14.55
C ALA A 349 -18.85 19.41 14.01
N LEU A 350 -18.16 18.38 14.52
CA LEU A 350 -16.82 18.02 14.06
C LEU A 350 -16.84 17.43 12.64
N ARG A 351 -17.83 16.57 12.29
CA ARG A 351 -18.03 16.06 10.92
C ARG A 351 -18.26 17.20 9.94
N TRP A 352 -19.11 18.15 10.31
CA TRP A 352 -19.38 19.31 9.48
C TRP A 352 -18.13 20.18 9.29
N SER A 353 -17.41 20.49 10.35
CA SER A 353 -16.15 21.25 10.29
C SER A 353 -15.10 20.58 9.38
N ARG A 354 -14.98 19.24 9.48
CA ARG A 354 -14.10 18.46 8.60
C ARG A 354 -14.49 18.60 7.13
N PHE A 355 -15.79 18.52 6.83
CA PHE A 355 -16.28 18.77 5.46
C PHE A 355 -15.97 20.20 5.00
N GLU A 356 -16.27 21.22 5.82
CA GLU A 356 -15.99 22.61 5.49
C GLU A 356 -14.52 22.87 5.16
N GLN A 357 -13.61 22.21 5.86
CA GLN A 357 -12.18 22.38 5.64
C GLN A 357 -11.69 21.68 4.37
N SER A 358 -12.12 20.46 4.12
CA SER A 358 -11.55 19.58 3.09
C SER A 358 -12.40 19.43 1.82
N LEU A 359 -13.70 19.69 1.88
CA LEU A 359 -14.72 19.33 0.90
C LEU A 359 -14.71 17.80 0.59
N ASP A 360 -14.34 16.98 1.59
CA ASP A 360 -14.37 15.54 1.45
C ASP A 360 -15.80 15.02 1.36
N ALA A 361 -16.14 14.41 0.23
CA ALA A 361 -17.46 13.85 -0.01
C ALA A 361 -17.83 12.74 0.99
N GLN A 362 -16.86 11.99 1.51
CA GLN A 362 -17.13 10.95 2.52
C GLN A 362 -17.49 11.57 3.87
N ALA A 363 -16.78 12.63 4.28
CA ALA A 363 -17.12 13.37 5.51
C ALA A 363 -18.54 13.93 5.45
N LEU A 364 -18.97 14.45 4.28
CA LEU A 364 -20.34 14.91 4.10
C LEU A 364 -21.35 13.76 4.15
N ARG A 365 -21.10 12.63 3.50
CA ARG A 365 -21.98 11.45 3.58
C ARG A 365 -22.13 10.98 5.02
N ASP A 366 -21.03 10.91 5.76
CA ASP A 366 -21.04 10.51 7.18
C ASP A 366 -21.82 11.49 8.06
N TYR A 367 -21.81 12.78 7.72
CA TYR A 367 -22.60 13.80 8.36
C TYR A 367 -24.11 13.63 8.05
N LEU A 368 -24.47 13.57 6.76
CA LEU A 368 -25.85 13.48 6.30
C LEU A 368 -26.54 12.21 6.81
N ALA A 369 -25.83 11.06 6.79
CA ALA A 369 -26.38 9.78 7.23
C ALA A 369 -26.81 9.74 8.72
N ARG A 370 -26.49 10.77 9.49
CA ARG A 370 -26.81 10.85 10.93
C ARG A 370 -27.75 12.00 11.27
N LEU A 371 -28.23 12.70 10.26
CA LEU A 371 -29.27 13.72 10.43
C LEU A 371 -30.65 13.06 10.52
N PRO A 372 -31.60 13.70 11.23
CA PRO A 372 -33.01 13.33 11.13
C PRO A 372 -33.54 13.41 9.68
N ASP A 373 -34.59 12.67 9.40
CA ASP A 373 -35.28 12.72 8.11
C ASP A 373 -35.66 14.17 7.75
N PHE A 374 -35.44 14.53 6.50
CA PHE A 374 -35.68 15.86 5.90
C PHE A 374 -34.65 16.96 6.23
N GLU A 375 -33.80 16.81 7.25
CA GLU A 375 -32.72 17.78 7.53
C GLU A 375 -31.51 17.59 6.60
N ASP A 376 -31.40 16.43 6.00
CA ASP A 376 -30.29 16.07 5.07
C ASP A 376 -30.34 16.87 3.77
N GLU A 377 -31.55 17.18 3.24
CA GLU A 377 -31.70 18.01 2.03
C GLU A 377 -31.23 19.44 2.27
N GLU A 378 -31.64 20.06 3.40
CA GLU A 378 -31.20 21.42 3.75
C GLU A 378 -29.69 21.47 4.00
N ALA A 379 -29.17 20.46 4.71
CA ALA A 379 -27.75 20.34 4.98
C ALA A 379 -26.93 20.14 3.69
N LEU A 380 -27.45 19.38 2.71
CA LEU A 380 -26.83 19.19 1.42
C LEU A 380 -26.79 20.48 0.60
N GLU A 381 -27.89 21.24 0.56
CA GLU A 381 -27.92 22.54 -0.08
C GLU A 381 -26.91 23.51 0.53
N ARG A 382 -26.82 23.56 1.86
CA ARG A 382 -25.80 24.33 2.59
C ARG A 382 -24.37 23.88 2.23
N ALA A 383 -24.15 22.59 2.06
CA ALA A 383 -22.85 22.05 1.65
C ALA A 383 -22.46 22.49 0.24
N PHE A 384 -23.41 22.49 -0.70
CA PHE A 384 -23.19 22.98 -2.06
C PHE A 384 -22.91 24.47 -2.08
N ASP A 385 -23.63 25.25 -1.30
CA ASP A 385 -23.39 26.68 -1.16
C ASP A 385 -22.01 26.98 -0.58
N HIS A 386 -21.61 26.24 0.45
CA HIS A 386 -20.27 26.34 1.02
C HIS A 386 -19.19 26.03 -0.04
N ALA A 387 -19.34 24.94 -0.78
CA ALA A 387 -18.37 24.54 -1.82
C ALA A 387 -18.27 25.59 -2.95
N ALA A 388 -19.42 26.14 -3.40
CA ALA A 388 -19.46 27.14 -4.46
C ALA A 388 -18.86 28.50 -4.04
N ASN A 389 -18.96 28.86 -2.75
CA ASN A 389 -18.53 30.15 -2.23
C ASN A 389 -17.08 30.17 -1.70
N ARG A 390 -16.35 29.06 -1.78
CA ARG A 390 -14.95 29.04 -1.34
C ARG A 390 -14.08 30.04 -2.11
N LYS A 391 -13.05 30.52 -1.41
CA LYS A 391 -12.05 31.41 -2.01
C LYS A 391 -11.33 30.75 -3.19
N ASP A 392 -10.93 29.49 -3.05
CA ASP A 392 -10.43 28.66 -4.14
C ASP A 392 -11.59 27.93 -4.83
N PRO A 393 -11.95 28.31 -6.08
CA PRO A 393 -13.06 27.69 -6.78
C PRO A 393 -12.75 26.29 -7.32
N HIS A 394 -11.46 25.90 -7.43
CA HIS A 394 -11.07 24.59 -7.96
C HIS A 394 -11.51 23.47 -7.01
N GLY A 395 -11.33 23.63 -5.70
CA GLY A 395 -11.81 22.67 -4.71
C GLY A 395 -13.33 22.52 -4.75
N GLY A 396 -14.06 23.65 -4.89
CA GLY A 396 -15.51 23.64 -5.05
C GLY A 396 -15.97 22.93 -6.33
N LEU A 397 -15.34 23.21 -7.47
CA LEU A 397 -15.62 22.51 -8.73
C LEU A 397 -15.34 21.00 -8.61
N TYR A 398 -14.19 20.62 -8.03
CA TYR A 398 -13.85 19.21 -7.82
C TYR A 398 -14.93 18.48 -7.02
N PHE A 399 -15.39 19.07 -5.94
CA PHE A 399 -16.45 18.51 -5.10
C PHE A 399 -17.76 18.36 -5.87
N LEU A 400 -18.22 19.44 -6.55
CA LEU A 400 -19.50 19.45 -7.28
C LEU A 400 -19.53 18.47 -8.45
N ILE A 401 -18.40 18.23 -9.12
CA ILE A 401 -18.29 17.21 -10.18
C ILE A 401 -18.35 15.80 -9.58
N ARG A 402 -17.67 15.56 -8.47
CA ARG A 402 -17.66 14.24 -7.82
C ARG A 402 -18.94 13.89 -7.06
N TRP A 403 -19.70 14.88 -6.63
CA TRP A 403 -21.03 14.73 -6.02
C TRP A 403 -22.17 14.78 -7.06
N PRO A 404 -21.93 14.63 -8.30
CA PRO A 404 -22.57 15.00 -9.57
C PRO A 404 -23.71 16.05 -9.46
N ASN A 405 -23.40 17.25 -8.94
CA ASN A 405 -24.29 18.40 -9.03
C ASN A 405 -23.82 19.34 -10.15
N LEU A 406 -24.07 18.91 -11.40
CA LEU A 406 -23.55 19.59 -12.60
C LEU A 406 -24.14 20.97 -12.79
N ASP A 407 -25.41 21.21 -12.40
CA ASP A 407 -26.04 22.53 -12.45
C ASP A 407 -25.29 23.56 -11.59
N ARG A 408 -24.91 23.19 -10.36
CA ARG A 408 -24.14 24.07 -9.49
C ARG A 408 -22.70 24.21 -9.95
N ALA A 409 -22.08 23.13 -10.47
CA ALA A 409 -20.77 23.19 -11.08
C ALA A 409 -20.73 24.17 -12.24
N ALA A 410 -21.70 24.10 -13.15
CA ALA A 410 -21.81 25.03 -14.27
C ALA A 410 -21.98 26.49 -13.81
N ARG A 411 -22.87 26.72 -12.83
CA ARG A 411 -23.04 28.08 -12.24
C ARG A 411 -21.74 28.60 -11.63
N LEU A 412 -21.01 27.77 -10.90
CA LEU A 412 -19.70 28.13 -10.34
C LEU A 412 -18.70 28.49 -11.44
N VAL A 413 -18.61 27.67 -12.49
CA VAL A 413 -17.71 27.91 -13.63
C VAL A 413 -18.01 29.27 -14.30
N LEU A 414 -19.28 29.57 -14.51
CA LEU A 414 -19.71 30.81 -15.17
C LEU A 414 -19.56 32.04 -14.25
N ALA A 415 -19.79 31.90 -12.97
CA ALA A 415 -19.62 32.99 -11.99
C ALA A 415 -18.14 33.37 -11.76
N ARG A 416 -17.22 32.46 -12.04
CA ARG A 416 -15.77 32.64 -11.80
C ARG A 416 -14.94 32.48 -13.07
N ARG A 417 -15.42 32.94 -14.23
CA ARG A 417 -14.82 32.72 -15.58
C ARG A 417 -13.30 32.95 -15.62
N ASP A 418 -12.80 33.95 -14.92
CA ASP A 418 -11.40 34.36 -14.96
C ASP A 418 -10.51 33.61 -13.94
N ALA A 419 -11.10 32.77 -13.11
CA ALA A 419 -10.36 32.05 -12.07
C ALA A 419 -9.78 30.71 -12.53
N TRP A 420 -10.19 30.21 -13.69
CA TRP A 420 -9.81 28.88 -14.15
C TRP A 420 -8.42 28.86 -14.77
N SER A 421 -7.54 28.06 -14.20
CA SER A 421 -6.18 27.91 -14.70
C SER A 421 -5.99 26.53 -15.34
N GLY A 422 -5.66 26.51 -16.63
CA GLY A 422 -5.37 25.27 -17.37
C GLY A 422 -4.17 24.47 -16.81
N ARG A 423 -3.43 25.02 -15.84
CA ARG A 423 -2.40 24.27 -15.10
C ARG A 423 -2.99 23.09 -14.32
N ILE A 424 -4.23 23.22 -13.87
CA ILE A 424 -4.95 22.19 -13.11
C ILE A 424 -5.78 21.34 -14.10
N TRP A 425 -5.13 20.90 -15.15
CA TRP A 425 -5.76 20.16 -16.25
C TRP A 425 -6.39 18.83 -15.79
N GLU A 426 -5.84 18.20 -14.75
CA GLU A 426 -6.37 16.96 -14.14
C GLU A 426 -7.77 17.12 -13.57
N LEU A 427 -8.12 18.35 -13.18
CA LEU A 427 -9.47 18.71 -12.76
C LEU A 427 -10.30 19.26 -13.91
N LEU A 428 -9.74 20.24 -14.67
CA LEU A 428 -10.55 20.99 -15.63
C LEU A 428 -10.98 20.16 -16.83
N ALA A 429 -10.15 19.20 -17.31
CA ALA A 429 -10.51 18.39 -18.47
C ALA A 429 -11.69 17.45 -18.17
N PRO A 430 -11.66 16.62 -17.08
CA PRO A 430 -12.83 15.82 -16.72
C PRO A 430 -14.07 16.65 -16.35
N ALA A 431 -13.88 17.84 -15.76
CA ALA A 431 -14.99 18.72 -15.44
C ALA A 431 -15.66 19.29 -16.71
N ALA A 432 -14.86 19.69 -17.70
CA ALA A 432 -15.38 20.13 -18.99
C ALA A 432 -16.15 19.01 -19.69
N GLU A 433 -15.60 17.81 -19.76
CA GLU A 433 -16.26 16.63 -20.35
C GLU A 433 -17.58 16.28 -19.65
N ALA A 434 -17.62 16.35 -18.32
CA ALA A 434 -18.85 16.10 -17.55
C ALA A 434 -19.93 17.16 -17.79
N LEU A 435 -19.54 18.39 -18.09
CA LEU A 435 -20.45 19.52 -18.32
C LEU A 435 -20.92 19.64 -19.77
N GLU A 436 -20.25 19.00 -20.74
CA GLU A 436 -20.60 19.13 -22.18
C GLU A 436 -22.06 18.86 -22.50
N PRO A 437 -22.71 17.76 -21.99
CA PRO A 437 -24.04 17.39 -22.46
C PRO A 437 -25.12 18.42 -22.12
N ASP A 438 -25.07 18.97 -20.91
CA ASP A 438 -26.15 19.79 -20.37
C ASP A 438 -25.73 21.27 -20.17
N HIS A 439 -24.42 21.56 -20.17
CA HIS A 439 -23.87 22.88 -19.83
C HIS A 439 -22.76 23.30 -20.78
N PRO A 440 -23.04 23.36 -22.12
CA PRO A 440 -22.02 23.62 -23.14
C PRO A 440 -21.27 24.94 -22.95
N LEU A 441 -21.92 25.96 -22.39
CA LEU A 441 -21.28 27.25 -22.09
C LEU A 441 -20.20 27.11 -20.99
N ALA A 442 -20.50 26.40 -19.91
CA ALA A 442 -19.55 26.18 -18.83
C ALA A 442 -18.37 25.29 -19.29
N ALA A 443 -18.66 24.24 -20.06
CA ALA A 443 -17.62 23.38 -20.64
C ALA A 443 -16.68 24.21 -21.56
N SER A 444 -17.24 25.11 -22.37
CA SER A 444 -16.48 26.01 -23.26
C SER A 444 -15.51 26.92 -22.50
N VAL A 445 -15.90 27.44 -21.33
CA VAL A 445 -15.01 28.23 -20.46
C VAL A 445 -13.82 27.43 -20.01
N LEU A 446 -14.03 26.20 -19.54
CA LEU A 446 -12.95 25.33 -19.06
C LEU A 446 -12.02 24.89 -20.20
N TYR A 447 -12.56 24.53 -21.39
CA TYR A 447 -11.72 24.16 -22.51
C TYR A 447 -10.86 25.33 -23.02
N ARG A 448 -11.37 26.56 -23.00
CA ARG A 448 -10.56 27.73 -23.33
C ARG A 448 -9.40 27.91 -22.37
N ALA A 449 -9.62 27.76 -21.06
CA ALA A 449 -8.58 27.86 -20.08
C ALA A 449 -7.49 26.78 -20.29
N LEU A 450 -7.87 25.54 -20.66
CA LEU A 450 -6.94 24.46 -20.99
C LEU A 450 -6.11 24.76 -22.24
N ILE A 451 -6.74 25.24 -23.30
CA ILE A 451 -6.06 25.55 -24.56
C ILE A 451 -5.10 26.74 -24.38
N ASP A 452 -5.57 27.81 -23.74
CA ASP A 452 -4.77 28.99 -23.47
C ASP A 452 -3.49 28.61 -22.69
N ASP A 453 -3.57 27.79 -21.60
CA ASP A 453 -2.37 27.33 -20.85
C ASP A 453 -1.41 26.49 -21.72
N ILE A 454 -1.95 25.55 -22.51
CA ILE A 454 -1.13 24.70 -23.40
C ILE A 454 -0.37 25.58 -24.43
N LEU A 455 -1.02 26.55 -24.99
CA LEU A 455 -0.43 27.40 -26.00
C LEU A 455 0.48 28.48 -25.42
N ASP A 456 0.08 29.18 -24.37
CA ASP A 456 0.90 30.22 -23.75
C ASP A 456 2.24 29.65 -23.22
N ARG A 457 2.21 28.48 -22.63
CA ARG A 457 3.40 27.82 -22.10
C ARG A 457 4.19 27.00 -23.13
N GLY A 458 3.69 26.87 -24.35
CA GLY A 458 4.35 26.13 -25.43
C GLY A 458 4.53 24.63 -25.12
N ARG A 459 3.56 24.00 -24.46
CA ARG A 459 3.62 22.59 -24.04
C ARG A 459 3.42 21.64 -25.23
N SER A 460 4.43 21.49 -26.07
CA SER A 460 4.36 20.70 -27.30
C SER A 460 3.87 19.24 -27.10
N PRO A 461 4.22 18.51 -26.03
CA PRO A 461 3.65 17.18 -25.81
C PRO A 461 2.14 17.17 -25.58
N ALA A 462 1.55 18.31 -25.18
CA ALA A 462 0.12 18.45 -24.92
C ALA A 462 -0.68 19.02 -26.13
N TYR A 463 -0.04 19.32 -27.27
CA TYR A 463 -0.72 19.91 -28.44
C TYR A 463 -1.87 19.05 -28.95
N GLY A 464 -1.73 17.69 -28.88
CA GLY A 464 -2.83 16.81 -29.27
C GLY A 464 -4.07 16.93 -28.36
N HIS A 465 -3.87 17.19 -27.08
CA HIS A 465 -4.99 17.49 -26.17
C HIS A 465 -5.62 18.83 -26.50
N GLY A 466 -4.80 19.87 -26.69
CA GLY A 466 -5.27 21.20 -27.08
C GLY A 466 -6.07 21.20 -28.39
N ALA A 467 -5.62 20.46 -29.41
CA ALA A 467 -6.33 20.32 -30.70
C ALA A 467 -7.70 19.65 -30.50
N ARG A 468 -7.77 18.54 -29.72
CA ARG A 468 -9.05 17.90 -29.38
C ARG A 468 -10.01 18.84 -28.64
N HIS A 469 -9.51 19.61 -27.68
CA HIS A 469 -10.32 20.59 -26.96
C HIS A 469 -10.84 21.67 -27.90
N LEU A 470 -10.05 22.09 -28.88
CA LEU A 470 -10.50 23.10 -29.89
C LEU A 470 -11.58 22.54 -30.81
N THR A 471 -11.50 21.27 -31.19
CA THR A 471 -12.55 20.57 -31.95
C THR A 471 -13.85 20.50 -31.14
N ARG A 472 -13.77 20.10 -29.85
CA ARG A 472 -14.93 20.09 -28.94
C ARG A 472 -15.57 21.49 -28.84
N LEU A 473 -14.75 22.55 -28.70
CA LEU A 473 -15.23 23.92 -28.66
C LEU A 473 -15.98 24.31 -29.94
N ALA A 474 -15.54 23.84 -31.11
CA ALA A 474 -16.23 24.12 -32.38
C ALA A 474 -17.60 23.43 -32.42
N ASP A 475 -17.72 22.23 -31.88
CA ASP A 475 -19.01 21.52 -31.78
C ASP A 475 -19.94 22.21 -30.78
N LEU A 476 -19.46 22.52 -29.57
CA LEU A 476 -20.25 23.24 -28.57
C LEU A 476 -20.70 24.62 -29.02
N ALA A 477 -19.87 25.32 -29.79
CA ALA A 477 -20.21 26.66 -30.31
C ALA A 477 -21.46 26.69 -31.21
N ARG A 478 -21.87 25.55 -31.80
CA ARG A 478 -23.10 25.43 -32.60
C ARG A 478 -24.35 25.41 -31.73
N GLU A 479 -24.22 25.08 -30.47
CA GLU A 479 -25.32 25.00 -29.51
C GLU A 479 -25.50 26.32 -28.73
N LEU A 480 -24.48 27.19 -28.74
CA LEU A 480 -24.48 28.48 -28.04
C LEU A 480 -25.16 29.58 -28.82
N LYS A 481 -25.83 30.47 -28.11
CA LYS A 481 -26.42 31.67 -28.70
C LYS A 481 -25.35 32.74 -28.92
N PRO A 482 -25.52 33.60 -29.97
CA PRO A 482 -24.64 34.76 -30.14
C PRO A 482 -24.58 35.62 -28.88
N GLY A 483 -23.37 35.87 -28.36
CA GLY A 483 -23.14 36.67 -27.16
C GLY A 483 -23.00 35.89 -25.85
N ASP A 484 -23.33 34.59 -25.78
CA ASP A 484 -23.15 33.78 -24.59
C ASP A 484 -21.68 33.70 -24.18
N LEU A 485 -20.78 33.65 -25.16
CA LEU A 485 -19.34 33.56 -24.96
C LEU A 485 -18.59 34.67 -25.70
N THR A 486 -17.85 35.49 -24.98
CA THR A 486 -17.07 36.61 -25.55
C THR A 486 -15.56 36.38 -25.30
N PRO A 487 -14.71 36.44 -26.34
CA PRO A 487 -15.08 36.53 -27.76
C PRO A 487 -15.86 35.30 -28.22
N ASP A 488 -16.55 35.35 -29.34
CA ASP A 488 -17.21 34.19 -29.94
C ASP A 488 -16.15 33.15 -30.38
N HIS A 489 -16.58 31.98 -30.88
CA HIS A 489 -15.63 30.91 -31.23
C HIS A 489 -14.72 31.32 -32.39
N GLY A 490 -15.25 32.00 -33.42
CA GLY A 490 -14.48 32.43 -34.59
C GLY A 490 -13.40 33.45 -34.21
N ASP A 491 -13.80 34.46 -33.44
CA ASP A 491 -12.87 35.47 -32.90
C ASP A 491 -11.85 34.88 -31.94
N TYR A 492 -12.24 33.91 -31.15
CA TYR A 492 -11.31 33.16 -30.26
C TYR A 492 -10.24 32.44 -31.09
N VAL A 493 -10.64 31.68 -32.12
CA VAL A 493 -9.69 30.98 -33.01
C VAL A 493 -8.78 31.95 -33.74
N ALA A 494 -9.34 33.07 -34.24
CA ALA A 494 -8.57 34.14 -34.90
C ALA A 494 -7.51 34.74 -33.94
N ARG A 495 -7.89 34.97 -32.67
CA ARG A 495 -6.96 35.41 -31.61
C ARG A 495 -5.85 34.40 -31.39
N LEU A 496 -6.17 33.09 -31.25
CA LEU A 496 -5.19 32.03 -31.09
C LEU A 496 -4.23 31.97 -32.31
N ARG A 497 -4.73 32.04 -33.52
CA ARG A 497 -3.89 32.08 -34.74
C ARG A 497 -2.95 33.27 -34.76
N LYS A 498 -3.44 34.45 -34.38
CA LYS A 498 -2.61 35.66 -34.30
C LYS A 498 -1.50 35.53 -33.26
N ALA A 499 -1.81 35.01 -32.09
CA ALA A 499 -0.83 34.87 -30.96
C ALA A 499 0.12 33.69 -31.15
N HIS A 500 -0.37 32.56 -31.64
CA HIS A 500 0.31 31.27 -31.65
C HIS A 500 0.43 30.61 -33.04
N GLY A 501 0.27 31.36 -34.13
CA GLY A 501 0.32 30.84 -35.51
C GLY A 501 1.64 30.13 -35.86
N ARG A 502 2.74 30.48 -35.21
CA ARG A 502 4.05 29.84 -35.39
C ARG A 502 4.16 28.42 -34.77
N LYS A 503 3.16 27.99 -34.00
CA LYS A 503 3.14 26.63 -33.37
C LYS A 503 2.57 25.61 -34.36
N SER A 504 3.32 25.36 -35.46
CA SER A 504 2.89 24.48 -36.56
C SER A 504 2.47 23.09 -36.08
N GLY A 505 3.17 22.50 -35.08
CA GLY A 505 2.82 21.20 -34.53
C GLY A 505 1.48 21.13 -33.78
N PHE A 506 0.93 22.26 -33.34
CA PHE A 506 -0.46 22.36 -32.86
C PHE A 506 -1.45 22.46 -34.01
N TRP A 507 -1.21 23.42 -34.92
CA TRP A 507 -2.15 23.69 -36.02
C TRP A 507 -2.29 22.52 -36.98
N SER A 508 -1.23 21.75 -37.25
CA SER A 508 -1.31 20.54 -38.07
C SER A 508 -2.21 19.45 -37.46
N GLN A 509 -2.42 19.43 -36.14
CA GLN A 509 -3.34 18.51 -35.48
C GLN A 509 -4.78 19.03 -35.41
N VAL A 510 -5.00 20.30 -35.65
CA VAL A 510 -6.35 20.93 -35.78
C VAL A 510 -6.89 20.76 -37.17
N GLU A 511 -6.04 20.81 -38.20
CA GLU A 511 -6.39 20.79 -39.62
C GLU A 511 -6.41 19.39 -40.23
N GLY A 512 -5.84 18.39 -39.57
CA GLY A 512 -5.81 16.98 -39.97
C GLY A 512 -6.88 16.17 -39.30
#